data_629411c9584194a7fec5c14f0a20da19
#
_entry.id   629411c9584194a7fec5c14f0a20da19
#
_cell.length_a   1.000
_cell.length_b   1.000
_cell.length_c   1.000
_cell.angle_alpha   90.00
_cell.angle_beta   90.00
_cell.angle_gamma   90.00
#
_symmetry.space_group_name_H-M   'P 1'
#
loop_
_entity.id
_entity.type
_entity.pdbx_description
1 polymer ?
#
loop_
_entity_poly.entity_id
_entity_poly.type
_entity_poly.pdbx_seq_one_letter_code
_entity_poly.pdbx_strand_id
1 'polypeptide(L)'
;MSKAMDIFVKQKLTNWNLECLVEKFADEQIDDDSFFLLDENTIAALIPKIGLRLKFLKHFQELKLDIRAILMKAPHGPSIVESLESNKITTKQRRAMVRITVSYLIEKYGETPSTETKKAMAMSLVETFPCLRDPEGNGFEAWFSQGRKHRPSTGFLEERLRNIRKRMRGLRTQPSVVPVCEERLTFIPTSTLSSERAIQLKEWLKNNTRPQDQVEQYMKATALFRAHWIRQNSSKPISDILSEFPRLMDTPGMISQDFSVLHTDAADKLCSSWLPDFADKILAFAKRNGRQMDLLNLDNMSADTKGTMALKILPQIIPPSVYKIGNKTFRPTIEEARTSFIDVQPSGTNMVQYLLKQREEKPFPFVLELGVGGQFFVVVNGEALEEQTLLKAVDVCFKSFFCFDTHFPKQCALAWEFLQQVVYEMPGSENSTIRFLRASIYAAED
;
A
#
# COMPACT_ATOMS: atom_id res chain seq x y z
N MET A 1 -52.33 -6.67 -8.20
CA MET A 1 -51.28 -5.77 -8.75
C MET A 1 -49.95 -6.40 -8.37
N SER A 2 -49.27 -7.08 -9.30
CA SER A 2 -47.93 -7.68 -9.06
C SER A 2 -46.95 -6.55 -8.83
N LYS A 3 -46.39 -6.48 -7.59
CA LYS A 3 -45.25 -5.60 -7.28
C LYS A 3 -44.11 -6.06 -8.17
N ALA A 4 -43.56 -5.17 -8.98
CA ALA A 4 -42.41 -5.47 -9.80
C ALA A 4 -41.27 -5.98 -8.89
N MET A 5 -40.79 -7.16 -9.18
CA MET A 5 -39.63 -7.75 -8.53
C MET A 5 -38.46 -6.78 -8.61
N ASP A 6 -37.68 -6.71 -7.53
CA ASP A 6 -36.55 -5.81 -7.45
C ASP A 6 -35.53 -6.13 -8.57
N ILE A 7 -35.04 -5.09 -9.22
CA ILE A 7 -34.11 -5.18 -10.37
C ILE A 7 -32.85 -5.93 -9.97
N PHE A 8 -32.41 -5.79 -8.73
CA PHE A 8 -31.19 -6.43 -8.21
C PHE A 8 -31.31 -7.96 -8.16
N VAL A 9 -32.37 -8.50 -7.52
CA VAL A 9 -32.57 -9.97 -7.38
C VAL A 9 -32.69 -10.62 -8.75
N LYS A 10 -33.46 -10.00 -9.66
CA LYS A 10 -33.60 -10.46 -11.04
C LYS A 10 -32.25 -10.51 -11.76
N GLN A 11 -31.46 -9.43 -11.67
CA GLN A 11 -30.16 -9.33 -12.32
C GLN A 11 -29.17 -10.37 -11.78
N LYS A 12 -29.19 -10.65 -10.45
CA LYS A 12 -28.34 -11.68 -9.85
C LYS A 12 -28.70 -13.07 -10.34
N LEU A 13 -29.96 -13.42 -10.32
CA LEU A 13 -30.44 -14.73 -10.81
C LEU A 13 -30.10 -14.92 -12.30
N THR A 14 -30.25 -13.87 -13.12
CA THR A 14 -29.87 -13.91 -14.56
C THR A 14 -28.35 -14.10 -14.71
N ASN A 15 -27.53 -13.36 -14.00
CA ASN A 15 -26.06 -13.48 -14.06
C ASN A 15 -25.54 -14.85 -13.57
N TRP A 16 -26.33 -15.56 -12.76
CA TRP A 16 -26.01 -16.91 -12.27
C TRP A 16 -26.55 -18.02 -13.17
N ASN A 17 -27.19 -17.69 -14.30
CA ASN A 17 -27.91 -18.61 -15.14
C ASN A 17 -28.99 -19.39 -14.39
N LEU A 18 -29.77 -18.68 -13.57
CA LEU A 18 -30.85 -19.19 -12.72
C LEU A 18 -32.17 -18.43 -13.00
N GLU A 19 -32.38 -17.98 -14.25
CA GLU A 19 -33.58 -17.23 -14.67
C GLU A 19 -34.88 -17.99 -14.37
N CYS A 20 -34.84 -19.32 -14.36
CA CYS A 20 -35.98 -20.17 -14.01
C CYS A 20 -36.48 -19.98 -12.56
N LEU A 21 -35.70 -19.30 -11.70
CA LEU A 21 -36.08 -18.97 -10.31
C LEU A 21 -36.72 -17.57 -10.20
N VAL A 22 -36.63 -16.74 -11.24
CA VAL A 22 -37.07 -15.33 -11.18
C VAL A 22 -38.55 -15.21 -10.79
N GLU A 23 -39.43 -15.94 -11.44
CA GLU A 23 -40.87 -15.92 -11.14
C GLU A 23 -41.15 -16.36 -9.71
N LYS A 24 -40.49 -17.41 -9.26
CA LYS A 24 -40.68 -17.95 -7.90
C LYS A 24 -40.19 -16.97 -6.79
N PHE A 25 -39.09 -16.28 -7.02
CA PHE A 25 -38.63 -15.24 -6.10
C PHE A 25 -39.56 -14.02 -6.09
N ALA A 26 -40.18 -13.70 -7.23
CA ALA A 26 -41.19 -12.66 -7.34
C ALA A 26 -42.47 -13.00 -6.60
N ASP A 27 -42.97 -14.25 -6.74
CA ASP A 27 -44.18 -14.75 -6.09
C ASP A 27 -44.03 -14.73 -4.56
N GLU A 28 -42.84 -15.08 -4.04
CA GLU A 28 -42.52 -15.05 -2.61
C GLU A 28 -42.10 -13.64 -2.13
N GLN A 29 -42.23 -12.62 -2.99
CA GLN A 29 -41.91 -11.23 -2.69
C GLN A 29 -40.50 -11.01 -2.13
N ILE A 30 -39.52 -11.77 -2.63
CA ILE A 30 -38.12 -11.62 -2.25
C ILE A 30 -37.56 -10.36 -2.93
N ASP A 31 -37.39 -9.30 -2.15
CA ASP A 31 -36.69 -8.06 -2.52
C ASP A 31 -35.22 -8.10 -2.09
N ASP A 32 -34.45 -7.03 -2.33
CA ASP A 32 -33.03 -7.00 -1.98
C ASP A 32 -32.80 -7.05 -0.47
N ASP A 33 -33.73 -6.61 0.35
CA ASP A 33 -33.61 -6.70 1.81
C ASP A 33 -33.79 -8.15 2.28
N SER A 34 -34.84 -8.81 1.87
CA SER A 34 -35.16 -10.21 2.21
C SER A 34 -34.22 -11.22 1.54
N PHE A 35 -33.67 -10.89 0.36
CA PHE A 35 -32.72 -11.75 -0.34
C PHE A 35 -31.47 -12.06 0.51
N PHE A 36 -30.89 -11.09 1.20
CA PHE A 36 -29.71 -11.31 2.04
C PHE A 36 -30.04 -12.00 3.38
N LEU A 37 -31.31 -12.01 3.80
CA LEU A 37 -31.80 -12.68 5.01
C LEU A 37 -32.09 -14.17 4.79
N LEU A 38 -32.05 -14.67 3.56
CA LEU A 38 -32.26 -16.07 3.27
C LEU A 38 -31.25 -16.97 3.99
N ASP A 39 -31.76 -17.88 4.81
CA ASP A 39 -30.96 -18.95 5.43
C ASP A 39 -31.08 -20.27 4.64
N GLU A 40 -30.34 -21.30 5.04
CA GLU A 40 -30.34 -22.59 4.34
C GLU A 40 -31.73 -23.26 4.35
N ASN A 41 -32.52 -23.09 5.38
CA ASN A 41 -33.85 -23.68 5.50
C ASN A 41 -34.84 -23.00 4.55
N THR A 42 -34.86 -21.66 4.53
CA THR A 42 -35.69 -20.87 3.63
C THR A 42 -35.29 -21.08 2.17
N ILE A 43 -33.98 -21.17 1.88
CA ILE A 43 -33.48 -21.51 0.55
C ILE A 43 -33.91 -22.93 0.14
N ALA A 44 -33.89 -23.90 1.06
CA ALA A 44 -34.35 -25.26 0.76
C ALA A 44 -35.83 -25.33 0.43
N ALA A 45 -36.67 -24.57 1.15
CA ALA A 45 -38.10 -24.43 0.85
C ALA A 45 -38.34 -23.68 -0.46
N LEU A 46 -37.61 -22.59 -0.68
CA LEU A 46 -37.73 -21.76 -1.88
C LEU A 46 -37.23 -22.48 -3.14
N ILE A 47 -36.15 -23.29 -3.05
CA ILE A 47 -35.55 -24.00 -4.19
C ILE A 47 -35.51 -25.51 -3.89
N PRO A 48 -36.63 -26.25 -4.11
CA PRO A 48 -36.71 -27.67 -3.82
C PRO A 48 -35.77 -28.53 -4.67
N LYS A 49 -35.52 -28.11 -5.93
CA LYS A 49 -34.65 -28.83 -6.88
C LYS A 49 -33.18 -28.73 -6.42
N ILE A 50 -32.62 -29.84 -5.98
CA ILE A 50 -31.26 -29.89 -5.38
C ILE A 50 -30.19 -29.26 -6.29
N GLY A 51 -30.18 -29.55 -7.58
CA GLY A 51 -29.20 -29.02 -8.52
C GLY A 51 -29.23 -27.49 -8.67
N LEU A 52 -30.43 -26.90 -8.74
CA LEU A 52 -30.61 -25.44 -8.76
C LEU A 52 -30.23 -24.81 -7.42
N ARG A 53 -30.61 -25.47 -6.33
CA ARG A 53 -30.26 -25.02 -4.96
C ARG A 53 -28.75 -24.98 -4.74
N LEU A 54 -28.01 -26.00 -5.17
CA LEU A 54 -26.55 -26.03 -5.04
C LEU A 54 -25.87 -24.91 -5.87
N LYS A 55 -26.35 -24.67 -7.11
CA LYS A 55 -25.86 -23.55 -7.91
C LYS A 55 -26.16 -22.20 -7.24
N PHE A 56 -27.37 -22.01 -6.75
CA PHE A 56 -27.76 -20.81 -6.03
C PHE A 56 -26.91 -20.62 -4.76
N LEU A 57 -26.79 -21.65 -3.92
CA LEU A 57 -26.00 -21.57 -2.70
C LEU A 57 -24.53 -21.22 -2.95
N LYS A 58 -23.91 -21.79 -3.99
CA LYS A 58 -22.53 -21.46 -4.37
C LYS A 58 -22.37 -19.96 -4.60
N HIS A 59 -23.15 -19.38 -5.49
CA HIS A 59 -23.08 -17.96 -5.81
C HIS A 59 -23.57 -17.07 -4.66
N PHE A 60 -24.53 -17.54 -3.89
CA PHE A 60 -25.04 -16.82 -2.73
C PHE A 60 -24.00 -16.75 -1.59
N GLN A 61 -23.23 -17.82 -1.37
CA GLN A 61 -22.12 -17.84 -0.42
C GLN A 61 -20.96 -16.94 -0.90
N GLU A 62 -20.71 -16.87 -2.22
CA GLU A 62 -19.74 -15.93 -2.79
C GLU A 62 -20.12 -14.45 -2.56
N LEU A 63 -21.43 -14.16 -2.44
CA LEU A 63 -21.93 -12.83 -2.06
C LEU A 63 -21.81 -12.55 -0.56
N LYS A 64 -21.94 -13.57 0.29
CA LYS A 64 -21.74 -13.41 1.75
C LYS A 64 -20.25 -13.18 2.04
N LEU A 65 -19.97 -12.05 2.65
CA LEU A 65 -18.61 -11.66 2.99
C LEU A 65 -18.21 -12.31 4.32
N ASP A 66 -17.16 -13.12 4.32
CA ASP A 66 -16.59 -13.64 5.56
C ASP A 66 -15.84 -12.54 6.33
N ILE A 67 -16.58 -11.81 7.14
CA ILE A 67 -16.05 -10.68 7.94
C ILE A 67 -14.98 -11.14 8.92
N ARG A 68 -15.12 -12.35 9.49
CA ARG A 68 -14.12 -12.89 10.41
C ARG A 68 -12.79 -13.12 9.69
N ALA A 69 -12.80 -13.77 8.54
CA ALA A 69 -11.60 -13.98 7.75
C ALA A 69 -10.97 -12.65 7.26
N ILE A 70 -11.80 -11.66 6.87
CA ILE A 70 -11.34 -10.32 6.48
C ILE A 70 -10.61 -9.65 7.64
N LEU A 71 -11.17 -9.69 8.85
CA LEU A 71 -10.55 -9.08 10.03
C LEU A 71 -9.28 -9.83 10.43
N MET A 72 -9.30 -11.17 10.49
CA MET A 72 -8.16 -11.99 10.92
C MET A 72 -6.91 -11.82 10.04
N LYS A 73 -7.08 -11.47 8.77
CA LYS A 73 -5.95 -11.18 7.85
C LYS A 73 -5.26 -9.84 8.13
N ALA A 74 -5.91 -8.95 8.88
CA ALA A 74 -5.37 -7.62 9.12
C ALA A 74 -4.49 -7.59 10.40
N PRO A 75 -3.43 -6.75 10.44
CA PRO A 75 -2.71 -6.45 11.67
C PRO A 75 -3.69 -5.97 12.75
N HIS A 76 -3.57 -6.48 13.97
CA HIS A 76 -4.52 -6.25 15.08
C HIS A 76 -5.94 -6.82 14.89
N GLY A 77 -6.20 -7.53 13.79
CA GLY A 77 -7.48 -8.17 13.51
C GLY A 77 -7.91 -9.18 14.59
N PRO A 78 -7.04 -10.10 15.03
CA PRO A 78 -7.36 -11.04 16.10
C PRO A 78 -7.85 -10.37 17.39
N SER A 79 -7.19 -9.30 17.83
CA SER A 79 -7.60 -8.53 19.01
C SER A 79 -8.95 -7.82 18.83
N ILE A 80 -9.27 -7.40 17.61
CA ILE A 80 -10.58 -6.81 17.31
C ILE A 80 -11.67 -7.89 17.36
N VAL A 81 -11.42 -9.06 16.78
CA VAL A 81 -12.37 -10.19 16.79
C VAL A 81 -12.66 -10.64 18.21
N GLU A 82 -11.64 -10.83 19.06
CA GLU A 82 -11.78 -11.17 20.47
C GLU A 82 -12.63 -10.14 21.25
N SER A 83 -12.39 -8.84 21.00
CA SER A 83 -13.17 -7.76 21.61
C SER A 83 -14.63 -7.73 21.15
N LEU A 84 -14.90 -8.11 19.89
CA LEU A 84 -16.26 -8.24 19.33
C LEU A 84 -17.00 -9.42 19.93
N GLU A 85 -16.34 -10.57 20.07
CA GLU A 85 -16.90 -11.78 20.70
C GLU A 85 -17.21 -11.58 22.18
N SER A 86 -16.38 -10.80 22.87
CA SER A 86 -16.62 -10.46 24.29
C SER A 86 -17.55 -9.25 24.49
N ASN A 87 -18.15 -8.69 23.43
CA ASN A 87 -19.01 -7.50 23.47
C ASN A 87 -18.34 -6.25 24.11
N LYS A 88 -17.00 -6.14 24.03
CA LYS A 88 -16.20 -5.07 24.66
C LYS A 88 -15.40 -4.26 23.67
N ILE A 89 -15.99 -3.94 22.52
CA ILE A 89 -15.30 -3.16 21.49
C ILE A 89 -15.12 -1.70 21.89
N THR A 90 -13.88 -1.22 21.86
CA THR A 90 -13.54 0.19 22.07
C THR A 90 -13.79 1.03 20.83
N THR A 91 -13.93 2.36 20.99
CA THR A 91 -14.06 3.30 19.87
C THR A 91 -12.83 3.23 18.91
N LYS A 92 -11.64 3.00 19.46
CA LYS A 92 -10.40 2.83 18.67
C LYS A 92 -10.46 1.58 17.80
N GLN A 93 -10.88 0.45 18.36
CA GLN A 93 -11.05 -0.82 17.65
C GLN A 93 -12.16 -0.74 16.61
N ARG A 94 -13.30 -0.09 16.91
CA ARG A 94 -14.38 0.14 15.94
C ARG A 94 -13.87 0.94 14.73
N ARG A 95 -13.10 2.01 14.95
CA ARG A 95 -12.48 2.79 13.86
C ARG A 95 -11.47 1.96 13.06
N ALA A 96 -10.72 1.07 13.69
CA ALA A 96 -9.80 0.17 13.01
C ALA A 96 -10.57 -0.84 12.15
N MET A 97 -11.63 -1.46 12.67
CA MET A 97 -12.51 -2.36 11.93
C MET A 97 -13.11 -1.69 10.69
N VAL A 98 -13.65 -0.47 10.81
CA VAL A 98 -14.15 0.30 9.66
C VAL A 98 -13.06 0.53 8.61
N ARG A 99 -11.81 0.78 9.03
CA ARG A 99 -10.69 0.91 8.09
C ARG A 99 -10.41 -0.39 7.35
N ILE A 100 -10.38 -1.51 8.06
CA ILE A 100 -10.12 -2.83 7.46
C ILE A 100 -11.21 -3.20 6.47
N THR A 101 -12.47 -3.09 6.85
CA THR A 101 -13.62 -3.45 6.01
C THR A 101 -13.73 -2.57 4.76
N VAL A 102 -13.52 -1.26 4.90
CA VAL A 102 -13.53 -0.34 3.75
C VAL A 102 -12.31 -0.57 2.84
N SER A 103 -11.15 -0.89 3.41
CA SER A 103 -9.98 -1.25 2.61
C SER A 103 -10.23 -2.50 1.77
N TYR A 104 -10.85 -3.51 2.36
CA TYR A 104 -11.26 -4.71 1.63
C TYR A 104 -12.27 -4.42 0.51
N LEU A 105 -13.27 -3.55 0.78
CA LEU A 105 -14.25 -3.14 -0.24
C LEU A 105 -13.56 -2.47 -1.44
N ILE A 106 -12.62 -1.57 -1.18
CA ILE A 106 -11.88 -0.87 -2.22
C ILE A 106 -11.00 -1.86 -3.01
N GLU A 107 -10.33 -2.76 -2.32
CA GLU A 107 -9.44 -3.74 -2.91
C GLU A 107 -10.17 -4.72 -3.83
N LYS A 108 -11.39 -5.14 -3.47
CA LYS A 108 -12.17 -6.14 -4.22
C LYS A 108 -13.11 -5.52 -5.26
N TYR A 109 -13.63 -4.32 -5.02
CA TYR A 109 -14.70 -3.73 -5.83
C TYR A 109 -14.37 -2.32 -6.36
N GLY A 110 -13.11 -1.86 -6.20
CA GLY A 110 -12.66 -0.55 -6.69
C GLY A 110 -13.10 0.65 -5.85
N GLU A 111 -12.89 1.84 -6.42
CA GLU A 111 -13.09 3.14 -5.73
C GLU A 111 -14.54 3.44 -5.36
N THR A 112 -15.48 2.88 -6.11
CA THR A 112 -16.91 3.14 -5.98
C THR A 112 -17.69 1.85 -5.86
N PRO A 113 -17.56 1.10 -4.72
CA PRO A 113 -18.38 -0.08 -4.49
C PRO A 113 -19.86 0.26 -4.67
N SER A 114 -20.62 -0.65 -5.29
CA SER A 114 -22.05 -0.43 -5.52
C SER A 114 -22.81 -0.27 -4.17
N THR A 115 -24.01 0.25 -4.24
CA THR A 115 -24.89 0.38 -3.07
C THR A 115 -25.17 -0.98 -2.44
N GLU A 116 -25.40 -1.99 -3.28
CA GLU A 116 -25.67 -3.37 -2.90
C GLU A 116 -24.47 -4.00 -2.20
N THR A 117 -23.26 -3.77 -2.71
CA THR A 117 -22.02 -4.28 -2.10
C THR A 117 -21.79 -3.67 -0.70
N LYS A 118 -22.03 -2.36 -0.56
CA LYS A 118 -21.91 -1.68 0.75
C LYS A 118 -22.96 -2.17 1.75
N LYS A 119 -24.19 -2.41 1.28
CA LYS A 119 -25.27 -2.95 2.08
C LYS A 119 -24.95 -4.39 2.52
N ALA A 120 -24.49 -5.25 1.59
CA ALA A 120 -24.07 -6.62 1.90
C ALA A 120 -22.96 -6.63 2.95
N MET A 121 -21.97 -5.75 2.86
CA MET A 121 -20.92 -5.61 3.87
C MET A 121 -21.50 -5.21 5.23
N ALA A 122 -22.41 -4.24 5.28
CA ALA A 122 -23.05 -3.78 6.52
C ALA A 122 -23.86 -4.89 7.18
N MET A 123 -24.62 -5.64 6.40
CA MET A 123 -25.41 -6.79 6.89
C MET A 123 -24.51 -7.91 7.40
N SER A 124 -23.47 -8.30 6.64
CA SER A 124 -22.52 -9.32 7.06
C SER A 124 -21.77 -8.95 8.35
N LEU A 125 -21.50 -7.66 8.60
CA LEU A 125 -20.91 -7.18 9.85
C LEU A 125 -21.81 -7.46 11.05
N VAL A 126 -23.10 -7.14 10.97
CA VAL A 126 -24.04 -7.31 12.10
C VAL A 126 -24.53 -8.77 12.25
N GLU A 127 -24.52 -9.56 11.18
CA GLU A 127 -24.75 -10.99 11.23
C GLU A 127 -23.61 -11.74 11.92
N THR A 128 -22.36 -11.40 11.54
CA THR A 128 -21.17 -12.05 12.13
C THR A 128 -20.95 -11.64 13.58
N PHE A 129 -21.24 -10.38 13.90
CA PHE A 129 -21.05 -9.80 15.24
C PHE A 129 -22.30 -9.05 15.70
N PRO A 130 -23.25 -9.74 16.35
CA PRO A 130 -24.53 -9.14 16.79
C PRO A 130 -24.38 -7.92 17.71
N CYS A 131 -23.24 -7.78 18.42
CA CYS A 131 -22.94 -6.60 19.24
C CYS A 131 -22.77 -5.29 18.45
N LEU A 132 -22.66 -5.38 17.13
CA LEU A 132 -22.57 -4.24 16.23
C LEU A 132 -23.92 -3.76 15.70
N ARG A 133 -25.00 -4.47 16.06
CA ARG A 133 -26.35 -4.20 15.58
C ARG A 133 -26.85 -2.86 16.13
N ASP A 134 -27.44 -2.06 15.24
CA ASP A 134 -28.14 -0.83 15.64
C ASP A 134 -29.47 -1.21 16.32
N PRO A 135 -29.84 -0.60 17.45
CA PRO A 135 -31.14 -0.83 18.07
C PRO A 135 -32.32 -0.35 17.20
N GLU A 136 -32.06 0.54 16.24
CA GLU A 136 -33.09 1.08 15.34
C GLU A 136 -33.02 0.44 13.94
N GLY A 137 -34.16 0.30 13.28
CA GLY A 137 -34.28 -0.20 11.91
C GLY A 137 -33.98 -1.69 11.78
N ASN A 138 -33.32 -2.10 10.68
CA ASN A 138 -32.94 -3.50 10.40
C ASN A 138 -31.63 -3.91 11.12
N GLY A 139 -31.02 -2.99 11.85
CA GLY A 139 -29.84 -3.23 12.68
C GLY A 139 -28.48 -2.99 11.99
N PHE A 140 -28.45 -2.63 10.72
CA PHE A 140 -27.21 -2.34 9.99
C PHE A 140 -27.08 -0.88 9.50
N GLU A 141 -28.06 -0.04 9.78
CA GLU A 141 -28.15 1.33 9.27
C GLU A 141 -27.02 2.23 9.74
N ALA A 142 -26.50 2.03 10.94
CA ALA A 142 -25.30 2.72 11.42
C ALA A 142 -24.07 2.45 10.54
N TRP A 143 -24.01 1.27 9.92
CA TRP A 143 -22.90 0.87 9.04
C TRP A 143 -23.07 1.39 7.63
N PHE A 144 -24.28 1.25 7.07
CA PHE A 144 -24.64 1.77 5.77
C PHE A 144 -26.15 1.99 5.67
N SER A 145 -26.54 3.22 5.33
CA SER A 145 -27.92 3.60 5.00
C SER A 145 -27.96 4.20 3.61
N GLN A 146 -28.80 3.63 2.75
CA GLN A 146 -28.97 4.11 1.39
C GLN A 146 -29.66 5.46 1.38
N GLY A 147 -29.14 6.40 0.58
CA GLY A 147 -29.77 7.69 0.37
C GLY A 147 -31.12 7.57 -0.35
N ARG A 148 -32.07 8.42 0.02
CA ARG A 148 -33.38 8.52 -0.65
C ARG A 148 -33.56 9.92 -1.21
N LYS A 149 -33.90 10.02 -2.51
CA LYS A 149 -34.16 11.30 -3.22
C LYS A 149 -33.05 12.34 -2.96
N HIS A 150 -33.29 13.32 -2.08
CA HIS A 150 -32.34 14.42 -1.78
C HIS A 150 -31.41 14.17 -0.58
N ARG A 151 -31.48 12.98 0.07
CA ARG A 151 -30.59 12.62 1.18
C ARG A 151 -29.49 11.71 0.68
N PRO A 152 -28.21 12.09 0.86
CA PRO A 152 -27.09 11.23 0.48
C PRO A 152 -27.03 9.95 1.35
N SER A 153 -26.39 8.91 0.85
CA SER A 153 -26.08 7.72 1.64
C SER A 153 -25.21 8.10 2.85
N THR A 154 -25.46 7.44 3.98
CA THR A 154 -24.78 7.68 5.28
C THR A 154 -24.26 6.36 5.88
N GLY A 155 -23.66 6.45 7.06
CA GLY A 155 -23.12 5.32 7.82
C GLY A 155 -21.59 5.24 7.76
N PHE A 156 -21.00 4.47 8.70
CA PHE A 156 -19.54 4.39 8.89
C PHE A 156 -18.77 3.99 7.62
N LEU A 157 -19.32 3.08 6.81
CA LEU A 157 -18.68 2.64 5.56
C LEU A 157 -18.68 3.76 4.51
N GLU A 158 -19.83 4.42 4.30
CA GLU A 158 -19.94 5.49 3.31
C GLU A 158 -19.15 6.72 3.70
N GLU A 159 -19.17 7.10 4.98
CA GLU A 159 -18.35 8.22 5.47
C GLU A 159 -16.87 7.98 5.27
N ARG A 160 -16.40 6.75 5.56
CA ARG A 160 -15.01 6.39 5.34
C ARG A 160 -14.63 6.38 3.86
N LEU A 161 -15.47 5.81 2.99
CA LEU A 161 -15.28 5.85 1.53
C LEU A 161 -15.27 7.28 1.00
N ARG A 162 -16.19 8.15 1.48
CA ARG A 162 -16.25 9.57 1.12
C ARG A 162 -14.98 10.30 1.54
N ASN A 163 -14.49 10.04 2.75
CA ASN A 163 -13.25 10.63 3.26
C ASN A 163 -12.03 10.19 2.45
N ILE A 164 -11.95 8.91 2.06
CA ILE A 164 -10.87 8.41 1.19
C ILE A 164 -10.97 9.08 -0.18
N ARG A 165 -12.14 9.08 -0.83
CA ARG A 165 -12.37 9.75 -2.11
C ARG A 165 -12.08 11.26 -2.05
N LYS A 166 -12.48 11.93 -0.95
CA LYS A 166 -12.16 13.34 -0.73
C LYS A 166 -10.65 13.59 -0.62
N ARG A 167 -9.91 12.72 0.08
CA ARG A 167 -8.45 12.79 0.15
C ARG A 167 -7.80 12.62 -1.22
N MET A 168 -8.27 11.65 -2.00
CA MET A 168 -7.74 11.37 -3.34
C MET A 168 -8.11 12.47 -4.35
N ARG A 169 -9.33 13.03 -4.27
CA ARG A 169 -9.75 14.19 -5.07
C ARG A 169 -9.17 15.50 -4.55
N GLY A 170 -8.96 15.59 -3.24
CA GLY A 170 -8.57 16.79 -2.50
C GLY A 170 -7.09 17.08 -2.48
N LEU A 171 -6.36 16.71 -3.55
CA LEU A 171 -5.10 17.37 -3.88
C LEU A 171 -5.26 18.92 -3.99
N ARG A 172 -6.45 19.40 -3.73
CA ARG A 172 -6.78 20.85 -3.70
C ARG A 172 -7.10 21.42 -2.31
N THR A 173 -7.39 20.62 -1.28
CA THR A 173 -7.78 21.21 0.03
C THR A 173 -7.52 20.26 1.20
N GLN A 174 -6.64 20.68 2.07
CA GLN A 174 -6.34 20.33 3.46
C GLN A 174 -6.00 18.86 3.84
N PRO A 175 -4.86 18.68 4.52
CA PRO A 175 -4.30 17.42 4.93
C PRO A 175 -4.77 16.98 6.32
N SER A 176 -5.01 15.68 6.47
CA SER A 176 -5.23 15.05 7.78
C SER A 176 -3.92 14.55 8.38
N VAL A 177 -3.79 14.70 9.70
CA VAL A 177 -2.67 14.18 10.46
C VAL A 177 -2.75 12.65 10.51
N VAL A 178 -1.76 11.96 9.98
CA VAL A 178 -1.60 10.51 10.13
C VAL A 178 -0.58 10.27 11.23
N PRO A 179 -0.85 9.38 12.20
CA PRO A 179 0.17 8.97 13.16
C PRO A 179 1.32 8.28 12.42
N VAL A 180 2.54 8.71 12.68
CA VAL A 180 3.74 8.03 12.18
C VAL A 180 3.80 6.66 12.84
N CYS A 181 3.85 5.59 12.04
CA CYS A 181 4.03 4.24 12.53
C CYS A 181 5.52 4.04 12.80
N GLU A 182 5.90 3.83 14.06
CA GLU A 182 7.28 3.80 14.51
C GLU A 182 7.96 2.42 14.47
N GLU A 183 7.30 1.36 13.97
CA GLU A 183 7.88 0.02 14.07
C GLU A 183 8.08 -0.65 12.71
N ARG A 184 9.30 -0.55 12.18
CA ARG A 184 9.85 -1.51 11.22
C ARG A 184 10.50 -2.67 11.97
N LEU A 185 9.69 -3.56 12.53
CA LEU A 185 10.20 -4.81 13.07
C LEU A 185 10.42 -5.83 11.94
N THR A 186 11.46 -5.63 11.15
CA THR A 186 11.95 -6.72 10.30
C THR A 186 12.83 -7.63 11.15
N PHE A 187 12.50 -8.92 11.20
CA PHE A 187 13.32 -9.92 11.84
C PHE A 187 14.66 -10.05 11.09
N ILE A 188 15.78 -9.88 11.77
CA ILE A 188 17.11 -10.15 11.22
C ILE A 188 17.49 -11.57 11.65
N PRO A 189 17.73 -12.50 10.73
CA PRO A 189 18.21 -13.84 11.07
C PRO A 189 19.53 -13.79 11.84
N THR A 190 19.75 -14.76 12.70
CA THR A 190 21.02 -14.87 13.44
C THR A 190 22.15 -15.19 12.48
N SER A 191 23.28 -14.46 12.60
CA SER A 191 24.47 -14.73 11.80
C SER A 191 25.04 -16.12 12.13
N THR A 192 25.39 -16.88 11.13
CA THR A 192 26.12 -18.16 11.28
C THR A 192 27.60 -17.95 11.49
N LEU A 193 28.10 -16.73 11.27
CA LEU A 193 29.51 -16.38 11.44
C LEU A 193 29.81 -16.09 12.92
N SER A 194 30.93 -16.60 13.44
CA SER A 194 31.34 -16.26 14.80
C SER A 194 31.65 -14.77 14.93
N SER A 195 31.36 -14.19 16.10
CA SER A 195 31.55 -12.75 16.33
C SER A 195 33.00 -12.30 16.12
N GLU A 196 33.96 -13.13 16.51
CA GLU A 196 35.39 -12.85 16.31
C GLU A 196 35.74 -12.79 14.81
N ARG A 197 35.26 -13.75 14.04
CA ARG A 197 35.49 -13.77 12.59
C ARG A 197 34.80 -12.61 11.89
N ALA A 198 33.60 -12.26 12.29
CA ALA A 198 32.88 -11.11 11.75
C ALA A 198 33.63 -9.78 11.98
N ILE A 199 34.21 -9.61 13.18
CA ILE A 199 35.03 -8.44 13.50
C ILE A 199 36.33 -8.40 12.66
N GLN A 200 37.01 -9.54 12.49
CA GLN A 200 38.18 -9.61 11.62
C GLN A 200 37.88 -9.23 10.18
N LEU A 201 36.77 -9.75 9.62
CA LEU A 201 36.36 -9.43 8.25
C LEU A 201 35.91 -7.97 8.11
N LYS A 202 35.23 -7.42 9.11
CA LYS A 202 34.88 -6.00 9.16
C LYS A 202 36.11 -5.11 9.11
N GLU A 203 37.11 -5.38 9.96
CA GLU A 203 38.35 -4.58 9.98
C GLU A 203 39.13 -4.72 8.67
N TRP A 204 39.16 -5.92 8.08
CA TRP A 204 39.73 -6.10 6.76
C TRP A 204 39.00 -5.26 5.71
N LEU A 205 37.67 -5.33 5.65
CA LEU A 205 36.83 -4.58 4.72
C LEU A 205 36.99 -3.05 4.93
N LYS A 206 37.19 -2.59 6.15
CA LYS A 206 37.38 -1.16 6.44
C LYS A 206 38.65 -0.61 5.78
N ASN A 207 39.70 -1.45 5.68
CA ASN A 207 41.01 -1.02 5.21
C ASN A 207 41.34 -1.47 3.79
N ASN A 208 40.53 -2.36 3.16
CA ASN A 208 40.85 -2.93 1.86
C ASN A 208 39.67 -2.76 0.87
N THR A 209 40.01 -2.33 -0.33
CA THR A 209 39.06 -2.18 -1.46
C THR A 209 39.30 -3.23 -2.56
N ARG A 210 40.37 -4.02 -2.45
CA ARG A 210 40.75 -5.04 -3.43
C ARG A 210 41.32 -6.28 -2.74
N PRO A 211 41.30 -7.47 -3.37
CA PRO A 211 40.64 -7.77 -4.65
C PRO A 211 39.12 -7.68 -4.53
N GLN A 212 38.43 -7.33 -5.62
CA GLN A 212 36.98 -7.08 -5.62
C GLN A 212 36.18 -8.32 -5.21
N ASP A 213 36.50 -9.49 -5.75
CA ASP A 213 35.83 -10.76 -5.43
C ASP A 213 35.87 -11.06 -3.91
N GLN A 214 37.00 -10.73 -3.27
CA GLN A 214 37.16 -10.93 -1.82
C GLN A 214 36.34 -9.92 -1.03
N VAL A 215 36.28 -8.67 -1.50
CA VAL A 215 35.41 -7.63 -0.90
C VAL A 215 33.96 -8.08 -0.97
N GLU A 216 33.48 -8.50 -2.14
CA GLU A 216 32.11 -8.98 -2.33
C GLU A 216 31.78 -10.17 -1.44
N GLN A 217 32.69 -11.16 -1.39
CA GLN A 217 32.54 -12.35 -0.56
C GLN A 217 32.46 -11.98 0.94
N TYR A 218 33.35 -11.11 1.40
CA TYR A 218 33.40 -10.71 2.82
C TYR A 218 32.24 -9.81 3.18
N MET A 219 31.81 -8.93 2.29
CA MET A 219 30.58 -8.13 2.44
C MET A 219 29.36 -9.03 2.59
N LYS A 220 29.21 -10.05 1.73
CA LYS A 220 28.13 -11.03 1.82
C LYS A 220 28.17 -11.82 3.14
N ALA A 221 29.34 -12.32 3.53
CA ALA A 221 29.51 -13.08 4.76
C ALA A 221 29.18 -12.27 6.03
N THR A 222 29.44 -10.96 6.01
CA THR A 222 29.23 -10.05 7.16
C THR A 222 27.89 -9.29 7.11
N ALA A 223 27.03 -9.51 6.14
CA ALA A 223 25.79 -8.74 5.95
C ALA A 223 24.87 -8.79 7.19
N LEU A 224 24.62 -10.01 7.74
CA LEU A 224 23.80 -10.14 8.96
C LEU A 224 24.44 -9.51 10.19
N PHE A 225 25.77 -9.65 10.35
CA PHE A 225 26.51 -8.98 11.44
C PHE A 225 26.38 -7.46 11.31
N ARG A 226 26.54 -6.92 10.11
CA ARG A 226 26.41 -5.48 9.82
C ARG A 226 25.00 -4.98 10.13
N ALA A 227 23.97 -5.71 9.70
CA ALA A 227 22.57 -5.35 9.98
C ALA A 227 22.29 -5.33 11.50
N HIS A 228 22.76 -6.32 12.24
CA HIS A 228 22.64 -6.33 13.71
C HIS A 228 23.39 -5.16 14.34
N TRP A 229 24.62 -4.88 13.91
CA TRP A 229 25.41 -3.78 14.41
C TRP A 229 24.73 -2.42 14.17
N ILE A 230 24.22 -2.20 12.95
CA ILE A 230 23.52 -0.95 12.59
C ILE A 230 22.28 -0.77 13.47
N ARG A 231 21.46 -1.81 13.63
CA ARG A 231 20.28 -1.77 14.48
C ARG A 231 20.59 -1.49 15.96
N GLN A 232 21.63 -2.10 16.49
CA GLN A 232 22.09 -1.82 17.87
C GLN A 232 22.62 -0.40 18.06
N ASN A 233 23.04 0.24 16.96
CA ASN A 233 23.58 1.60 16.95
C ASN A 233 22.64 2.58 16.21
N SER A 234 21.33 2.35 16.20
CA SER A 234 20.32 3.16 15.49
C SER A 234 20.28 4.64 15.89
N SER A 235 20.84 5.00 17.04
CA SER A 235 21.00 6.39 17.48
C SER A 235 22.19 7.12 16.83
N LYS A 236 23.10 6.39 16.18
CA LYS A 236 24.25 7.00 15.49
C LYS A 236 23.83 7.59 14.14
N PRO A 237 24.46 8.69 13.72
CA PRO A 237 24.24 9.24 12.40
C PRO A 237 24.78 8.29 11.30
N ILE A 238 24.26 8.42 10.09
CA ILE A 238 24.68 7.60 8.93
C ILE A 238 26.18 7.76 8.67
N SER A 239 26.77 8.94 8.93
CA SER A 239 28.22 9.18 8.82
C SER A 239 29.07 8.20 9.61
N ASP A 240 28.63 7.85 10.83
CA ASP A 240 29.34 6.91 11.69
C ASP A 240 29.20 5.47 11.15
N ILE A 241 28.01 5.13 10.61
CA ILE A 241 27.80 3.83 9.95
C ILE A 241 28.73 3.70 8.74
N LEU A 242 28.83 4.73 7.91
CA LEU A 242 29.70 4.73 6.72
C LEU A 242 31.19 4.69 7.10
N SER A 243 31.58 5.33 8.20
CA SER A 243 32.95 5.24 8.72
C SER A 243 33.30 3.81 9.17
N GLU A 244 32.33 3.05 9.68
CA GLU A 244 32.52 1.64 10.08
C GLU A 244 32.40 0.67 8.92
N PHE A 245 31.57 0.98 7.92
CA PHE A 245 31.27 0.13 6.76
C PHE A 245 31.36 0.91 5.42
N PRO A 246 32.55 1.42 5.06
CA PRO A 246 32.68 2.28 3.88
C PRO A 246 32.35 1.59 2.55
N ARG A 247 32.47 0.25 2.50
CA ARG A 247 32.16 -0.54 1.27
C ARG A 247 30.69 -0.42 0.86
N LEU A 248 29.79 0.03 1.72
CA LEU A 248 28.40 0.23 1.33
C LEU A 248 28.20 1.31 0.27
N MET A 249 29.05 2.36 0.28
CA MET A 249 28.92 3.49 -0.66
C MET A 249 30.04 3.56 -1.69
N ASP A 250 31.23 3.04 -1.38
CA ASP A 250 32.37 3.11 -2.30
C ASP A 250 32.53 1.88 -3.21
N THR A 251 31.78 0.81 -2.94
CA THR A 251 31.80 -0.41 -3.75
C THR A 251 30.41 -0.64 -4.38
N PRO A 252 30.27 -0.51 -5.72
CA PRO A 252 29.00 -0.66 -6.39
C PRO A 252 28.33 -2.02 -6.08
N GLY A 253 27.01 -2.03 -5.92
CA GLY A 253 26.22 -3.23 -5.71
C GLY A 253 26.13 -3.72 -4.27
N MET A 254 26.93 -3.21 -3.32
CA MET A 254 26.96 -3.71 -1.94
C MET A 254 25.67 -3.47 -1.16
N ILE A 255 24.99 -2.34 -1.39
CA ILE A 255 23.65 -2.08 -0.82
C ILE A 255 22.65 -3.14 -1.30
N SER A 256 22.65 -3.43 -2.61
CA SER A 256 21.74 -4.45 -3.18
C SER A 256 22.08 -5.86 -2.67
N GLN A 257 23.37 -6.19 -2.50
CA GLN A 257 23.82 -7.44 -1.94
C GLN A 257 23.35 -7.62 -0.49
N ASP A 258 23.53 -6.62 0.36
CA ASP A 258 23.09 -6.66 1.76
C ASP A 258 21.57 -6.81 1.86
N PHE A 259 20.84 -6.04 1.06
CA PHE A 259 19.39 -6.15 1.02
C PHE A 259 18.94 -7.54 0.59
N SER A 260 19.60 -8.15 -0.40
CA SER A 260 19.23 -9.50 -0.88
C SER A 260 19.48 -10.60 0.16
N VAL A 261 20.45 -10.43 1.05
CA VAL A 261 20.68 -11.35 2.18
C VAL A 261 19.59 -11.21 3.24
N LEU A 262 19.10 -9.98 3.47
CA LEU A 262 18.07 -9.69 4.47
C LEU A 262 16.65 -9.96 3.97
N HIS A 263 16.41 -9.76 2.68
CA HIS A 263 15.09 -9.79 2.04
C HIS A 263 15.15 -10.49 0.68
N THR A 264 15.47 -11.77 0.69
CA THR A 264 15.70 -12.58 -0.52
C THR A 264 14.53 -12.51 -1.50
N ASP A 265 13.30 -12.66 -1.01
CA ASP A 265 12.08 -12.67 -1.86
C ASP A 265 11.75 -11.31 -2.48
N ALA A 266 12.29 -10.24 -1.92
CA ALA A 266 12.05 -8.88 -2.38
C ALA A 266 13.21 -8.30 -3.23
N ALA A 267 14.33 -9.01 -3.35
CA ALA A 267 15.59 -8.48 -3.88
C ALA A 267 15.48 -7.85 -5.28
N ASP A 268 14.72 -8.46 -6.19
CA ASP A 268 14.63 -8.02 -7.60
C ASP A 268 13.23 -7.53 -8.00
N LYS A 269 12.31 -7.41 -7.04
CA LYS A 269 10.89 -7.11 -7.31
C LYS A 269 10.67 -5.85 -8.11
N LEU A 270 11.31 -4.72 -7.74
CA LEU A 270 11.12 -3.48 -8.49
C LEU A 270 11.60 -3.61 -9.94
N CYS A 271 12.80 -4.12 -10.15
CA CYS A 271 13.38 -4.23 -11.49
C CYS A 271 12.62 -5.21 -12.39
N SER A 272 12.06 -6.28 -11.82
CA SER A 272 11.34 -7.30 -12.58
C SER A 272 9.88 -6.95 -12.87
N SER A 273 9.19 -6.26 -11.97
CA SER A 273 7.74 -6.02 -12.06
C SER A 273 7.36 -4.59 -12.47
N TRP A 274 8.26 -3.60 -12.35
CA TRP A 274 7.90 -2.21 -12.57
C TRP A 274 7.37 -1.94 -13.98
N LEU A 275 8.11 -2.35 -15.00
CA LEU A 275 7.73 -2.11 -16.39
C LEU A 275 6.52 -2.95 -16.82
N PRO A 276 6.48 -4.30 -16.58
CA PRO A 276 5.36 -5.10 -17.05
C PRO A 276 4.06 -4.87 -16.26
N ASP A 277 4.15 -4.62 -14.94
CA ASP A 277 2.97 -4.71 -14.09
C ASP A 277 2.44 -3.36 -13.58
N PHE A 278 3.29 -2.33 -13.46
CA PHE A 278 2.95 -1.10 -12.76
C PHE A 278 2.99 0.18 -13.60
N ALA A 279 3.99 0.35 -14.46
CA ALA A 279 4.26 1.63 -15.11
C ALA A 279 3.05 2.15 -15.91
N ASP A 280 2.51 1.36 -16.84
CA ASP A 280 1.36 1.75 -17.66
C ASP A 280 0.10 2.00 -16.83
N LYS A 281 -0.15 1.19 -15.80
CA LYS A 281 -1.30 1.33 -14.90
C LYS A 281 -1.23 2.63 -14.08
N ILE A 282 -0.03 2.99 -13.59
CA ILE A 282 0.20 4.24 -12.85
C ILE A 282 -0.02 5.44 -13.75
N LEU A 283 0.48 5.41 -14.98
CA LEU A 283 0.29 6.47 -15.96
C LEU A 283 -1.18 6.61 -16.38
N ALA A 284 -1.88 5.50 -16.59
CA ALA A 284 -3.31 5.49 -16.87
C ALA A 284 -4.12 6.08 -15.70
N PHE A 285 -3.79 5.72 -14.46
CA PHE A 285 -4.39 6.32 -13.27
C PHE A 285 -4.13 7.83 -13.19
N ALA A 286 -2.89 8.29 -13.44
CA ALA A 286 -2.54 9.70 -13.44
C ALA A 286 -3.32 10.49 -14.51
N LYS A 287 -3.46 9.95 -15.73
CA LYS A 287 -4.23 10.53 -16.83
C LYS A 287 -5.71 10.69 -16.46
N ARG A 288 -6.34 9.65 -15.90
CA ARG A 288 -7.76 9.70 -15.45
C ARG A 288 -8.00 10.75 -14.35
N ASN A 289 -7.01 11.00 -13.50
CA ASN A 289 -7.14 11.97 -12.40
C ASN A 289 -6.72 13.40 -12.78
N GLY A 290 -6.57 13.71 -14.09
CA GLY A 290 -6.32 15.06 -14.58
C GLY A 290 -4.97 15.64 -14.16
N ARG A 291 -3.97 14.80 -13.91
CA ARG A 291 -2.61 15.27 -13.64
C ARG A 291 -2.00 15.78 -14.95
N GLN A 292 -1.77 17.08 -15.02
CA GLN A 292 -1.07 17.72 -16.13
C GLN A 292 0.40 17.29 -16.10
N MET A 293 0.70 16.25 -16.82
CA MET A 293 1.98 16.02 -17.48
C MET A 293 1.70 15.96 -18.98
N ASP A 294 2.71 16.13 -19.82
CA ASP A 294 2.62 15.92 -21.26
C ASP A 294 2.36 14.43 -21.61
N LEU A 295 1.27 13.89 -21.04
CA LEU A 295 0.79 12.52 -21.24
C LEU A 295 0.08 12.34 -22.60
N LEU A 296 0.17 13.36 -23.47
CA LEU A 296 -0.56 13.38 -24.75
C LEU A 296 -0.06 12.35 -25.76
N ASN A 297 1.16 11.81 -25.58
CA ASN A 297 1.80 10.88 -26.51
C ASN A 297 2.30 9.57 -25.86
N LEU A 298 1.65 9.08 -24.81
CA LEU A 298 2.07 7.85 -24.10
C LEU A 298 2.22 6.63 -25.01
N ASP A 299 1.36 6.52 -26.02
CA ASP A 299 1.34 5.35 -26.93
C ASP A 299 2.60 5.22 -27.77
N ASN A 300 3.32 6.33 -27.99
CA ASN A 300 4.55 6.40 -28.81
C ASN A 300 5.84 6.35 -27.96
N MET A 301 5.75 6.24 -26.64
CA MET A 301 6.91 6.23 -25.74
C MET A 301 7.45 4.82 -25.54
N SER A 302 8.80 4.71 -25.39
CA SER A 302 9.42 3.44 -25.00
C SER A 302 8.99 3.00 -23.60
N ALA A 303 9.05 1.70 -23.31
CA ALA A 303 8.75 1.16 -21.99
C ALA A 303 9.61 1.81 -20.89
N ASP A 304 10.90 2.05 -21.15
CA ASP A 304 11.79 2.69 -20.19
C ASP A 304 11.41 4.15 -19.91
N THR A 305 10.98 4.88 -20.93
CA THR A 305 10.48 6.26 -20.77
C THR A 305 9.21 6.27 -19.92
N LYS A 306 8.28 5.37 -20.19
CA LYS A 306 7.06 5.20 -19.39
C LYS A 306 7.38 4.83 -17.95
N GLY A 307 8.31 3.89 -17.74
CA GLY A 307 8.78 3.49 -16.41
C GLY A 307 9.37 4.66 -15.61
N THR A 308 10.20 5.46 -16.27
CA THR A 308 10.79 6.69 -15.71
C THR A 308 9.72 7.71 -15.33
N MET A 309 8.76 7.96 -16.23
CA MET A 309 7.65 8.89 -15.96
C MET A 309 6.76 8.41 -14.82
N ALA A 310 6.47 7.12 -14.77
CA ALA A 310 5.66 6.51 -13.71
C ALA A 310 6.32 6.67 -12.33
N LEU A 311 7.65 6.54 -12.21
CA LEU A 311 8.39 6.82 -10.98
C LEU A 311 8.29 8.30 -10.58
N LYS A 312 8.53 9.21 -11.51
CA LYS A 312 8.52 10.66 -11.25
C LYS A 312 7.15 11.21 -10.86
N ILE A 313 6.06 10.56 -11.30
CA ILE A 313 4.70 11.01 -10.99
C ILE A 313 4.19 10.47 -9.64
N LEU A 314 4.80 9.44 -9.05
CA LEU A 314 4.35 8.85 -7.79
C LEU A 314 4.09 9.88 -6.68
N PRO A 315 5.01 10.81 -6.33
CA PRO A 315 4.77 11.81 -5.30
C PRO A 315 3.67 12.81 -5.65
N GLN A 316 3.27 12.89 -6.91
CA GLN A 316 2.19 13.78 -7.38
C GLN A 316 0.82 13.11 -7.26
N ILE A 317 0.73 11.80 -7.51
CA ILE A 317 -0.51 11.03 -7.39
C ILE A 317 -0.75 10.53 -5.97
N ILE A 318 0.30 10.41 -5.16
CA ILE A 318 0.24 10.04 -3.75
C ILE A 318 0.48 11.32 -2.93
N PRO A 319 -0.59 11.95 -2.40
CA PRO A 319 -0.43 13.21 -1.67
C PRO A 319 0.43 13.04 -0.43
N PRO A 320 1.37 13.97 -0.16
CA PRO A 320 2.19 13.92 1.04
C PRO A 320 1.33 13.99 2.31
N SER A 321 1.73 13.28 3.33
CA SER A 321 1.04 13.29 4.63
C SER A 321 1.47 14.47 5.48
N VAL A 322 0.53 15.03 6.22
CA VAL A 322 0.85 15.99 7.29
C VAL A 322 1.47 15.25 8.45
N TYR A 323 2.54 15.79 8.99
CA TYR A 323 3.22 15.22 10.14
C TYR A 323 3.54 16.27 11.22
N LYS A 324 3.82 15.82 12.42
CA LYS A 324 4.22 16.68 13.55
C LYS A 324 5.67 16.40 13.95
N ILE A 325 6.38 17.47 14.28
CA ILE A 325 7.68 17.42 14.96
C ILE A 325 7.53 18.24 16.25
N GLY A 326 7.51 17.58 17.40
CA GLY A 326 7.13 18.22 18.66
C GLY A 326 5.73 18.82 18.57
N ASN A 327 5.60 20.11 18.85
CA ASN A 327 4.32 20.84 18.80
C ASN A 327 4.03 21.48 17.44
N LYS A 328 4.94 21.42 16.48
CA LYS A 328 4.77 22.02 15.14
C LYS A 328 4.17 21.04 14.15
N THR A 329 3.17 21.47 13.39
CA THR A 329 2.56 20.72 12.31
C THR A 329 3.16 21.14 10.97
N PHE A 330 3.68 20.18 10.23
CA PHE A 330 4.28 20.36 8.91
C PHE A 330 3.36 19.82 7.84
N ARG A 331 3.24 20.58 6.75
CA ARG A 331 2.38 20.26 5.58
C ARG A 331 3.24 20.33 4.33
N PRO A 332 3.89 19.21 3.94
CA PRO A 332 4.73 19.22 2.76
C PRO A 332 3.92 19.56 1.51
N THR A 333 4.54 20.31 0.63
CA THR A 333 4.05 20.54 -0.73
C THR A 333 4.33 19.33 -1.62
N ILE A 334 3.68 19.27 -2.78
CA ILE A 334 3.97 18.24 -3.79
C ILE A 334 5.41 18.37 -4.27
N GLU A 335 5.92 19.60 -4.39
CA GLU A 335 7.29 19.86 -4.84
C GLU A 335 8.31 19.37 -3.81
N GLU A 336 8.09 19.61 -2.51
CA GLU A 336 8.93 19.06 -1.45
C GLU A 336 8.89 17.52 -1.43
N ALA A 337 7.72 16.91 -1.67
CA ALA A 337 7.63 15.46 -1.79
C ALA A 337 8.40 14.93 -3.00
N ARG A 338 8.30 15.62 -4.13
CA ARG A 338 8.98 15.27 -5.38
C ARG A 338 10.48 15.35 -5.23
N THR A 339 11.02 16.46 -4.74
CA THR A 339 12.46 16.68 -4.55
C THR A 339 13.08 15.86 -3.43
N SER A 340 12.24 15.37 -2.49
CA SER A 340 12.68 14.42 -1.45
C SER A 340 12.68 12.96 -1.95
N PHE A 341 12.00 12.68 -3.07
CA PHE A 341 11.96 11.36 -3.69
C PHE A 341 12.99 11.26 -4.83
N ILE A 342 12.84 12.12 -5.85
CA ILE A 342 13.77 12.27 -6.97
C ILE A 342 14.03 13.77 -7.15
N ASP A 343 15.25 14.21 -6.88
CA ASP A 343 15.69 15.58 -7.07
C ASP A 343 16.31 15.73 -8.46
N VAL A 344 15.70 16.57 -9.30
CA VAL A 344 16.16 16.79 -10.67
C VAL A 344 16.92 18.11 -10.71
N GLN A 345 18.20 18.06 -11.03
CA GLN A 345 19.09 19.20 -11.12
C GLN A 345 19.62 19.38 -12.56
N PRO A 346 19.94 20.60 -12.98
CA PRO A 346 20.58 20.83 -14.29
C PRO A 346 21.89 20.06 -14.45
N SER A 347 22.24 19.68 -15.69
CA SER A 347 23.48 18.96 -16.00
C SER A 347 24.76 19.73 -15.62
N GLY A 348 24.68 21.05 -15.51
CA GLY A 348 25.81 21.92 -15.09
C GLY A 348 25.92 22.12 -13.57
N THR A 349 25.18 21.39 -12.76
CA THR A 349 25.22 21.52 -11.29
C THR A 349 26.59 21.15 -10.74
N ASN A 350 27.16 22.01 -9.90
CA ASN A 350 28.40 21.72 -9.19
C ASN A 350 28.09 20.63 -8.10
N MET A 351 28.43 19.40 -8.40
CA MET A 351 28.15 18.23 -7.53
C MET A 351 28.74 18.37 -6.13
N VAL A 352 29.97 18.89 -6.01
CA VAL A 352 30.65 19.02 -4.70
C VAL A 352 29.86 19.97 -3.80
N GLN A 353 29.52 21.15 -4.31
CA GLN A 353 28.74 22.12 -3.55
C GLN A 353 27.31 21.64 -3.26
N TYR A 354 26.69 20.97 -4.24
CA TYR A 354 25.36 20.41 -4.08
C TYR A 354 25.34 19.34 -2.97
N LEU A 355 26.24 18.37 -3.01
CA LEU A 355 26.30 17.28 -2.02
C LEU A 355 26.60 17.79 -0.60
N LEU A 356 27.50 18.77 -0.46
CA LEU A 356 27.78 19.42 0.83
C LEU A 356 26.53 20.08 1.41
N LYS A 357 25.76 20.79 0.60
CA LYS A 357 24.49 21.40 0.99
C LYS A 357 23.45 20.35 1.37
N GLN A 358 23.27 19.32 0.52
CA GLN A 358 22.26 18.29 0.75
C GLN A 358 22.54 17.42 1.98
N ARG A 359 23.78 17.28 2.40
CA ARG A 359 24.16 16.58 3.61
C ARG A 359 23.46 17.13 4.86
N GLU A 360 23.22 18.42 4.92
CA GLU A 360 22.54 19.09 6.03
C GLU A 360 21.02 19.15 5.81
N GLU A 361 20.59 19.45 4.58
CA GLU A 361 19.18 19.67 4.25
C GLU A 361 18.38 18.36 4.13
N LYS A 362 19.01 17.28 3.64
CA LYS A 362 18.41 15.96 3.42
C LYS A 362 19.20 14.88 4.14
N PRO A 363 19.02 14.71 5.47
CA PRO A 363 19.71 13.68 6.25
C PRO A 363 19.10 12.28 6.02
N PHE A 364 18.70 11.96 4.78
CA PHE A 364 18.09 10.71 4.39
C PHE A 364 18.49 10.34 2.95
N PRO A 365 18.45 9.07 2.57
CA PRO A 365 18.67 8.65 1.19
C PRO A 365 17.66 9.24 0.22
N PHE A 366 18.10 9.72 -0.93
CA PHE A 366 17.24 10.19 -2.02
C PHE A 366 17.91 9.96 -3.38
N VAL A 367 17.12 10.03 -4.46
CA VAL A 367 17.61 9.89 -5.82
C VAL A 367 17.90 11.28 -6.40
N LEU A 368 19.05 11.44 -7.05
CA LEU A 368 19.43 12.62 -7.80
C LEU A 368 19.50 12.29 -9.30
N GLU A 369 18.85 13.11 -10.11
CA GLU A 369 18.96 13.11 -11.57
C GLU A 369 19.66 14.39 -12.03
N LEU A 370 20.78 14.26 -12.76
CA LEU A 370 21.49 15.38 -13.36
C LEU A 370 21.19 15.49 -14.85
N GLY A 371 20.52 16.57 -15.24
CA GLY A 371 19.97 16.71 -16.58
C GLY A 371 18.81 15.76 -16.83
N VAL A 372 17.81 16.18 -17.58
CA VAL A 372 16.64 15.36 -17.87
C VAL A 372 17.05 14.12 -18.67
N GLY A 373 16.89 12.92 -18.07
CA GLY A 373 17.32 11.66 -18.69
C GLY A 373 18.85 11.49 -18.77
N GLY A 374 19.61 12.23 -17.95
CA GLY A 374 21.08 12.22 -17.93
C GLY A 374 21.66 11.18 -16.97
N GLN A 375 22.37 11.64 -15.93
CA GLN A 375 23.01 10.77 -14.94
C GLN A 375 22.12 10.60 -13.71
N PHE A 376 22.15 9.41 -13.12
CA PHE A 376 21.34 9.05 -11.95
C PHE A 376 22.25 8.67 -10.79
N PHE A 377 21.93 9.17 -9.60
CA PHE A 377 22.70 8.89 -8.40
C PHE A 377 21.78 8.57 -7.23
N VAL A 378 22.24 7.69 -6.36
CA VAL A 378 21.71 7.53 -5.01
C VAL A 378 22.57 8.35 -4.08
N VAL A 379 21.99 9.32 -3.40
CA VAL A 379 22.69 10.18 -2.47
C VAL A 379 22.36 9.77 -1.04
N VAL A 380 23.41 9.49 -0.25
CA VAL A 380 23.34 9.13 1.16
C VAL A 380 24.37 9.93 1.93
N ASN A 381 23.94 10.74 2.89
CA ASN A 381 24.84 11.55 3.73
C ASN A 381 25.83 12.43 2.95
N GLY A 382 25.44 12.92 1.77
CA GLY A 382 26.30 13.74 0.89
C GLY A 382 27.32 12.94 0.07
N GLU A 383 27.25 11.63 0.07
CA GLU A 383 27.98 10.75 -0.86
C GLU A 383 27.03 10.31 -1.97
N ALA A 384 27.53 10.22 -3.20
CA ALA A 384 26.73 9.89 -4.38
C ALA A 384 27.23 8.58 -5.03
N LEU A 385 26.33 7.61 -5.19
CA LEU A 385 26.54 6.37 -5.90
C LEU A 385 25.86 6.46 -7.27
N GLU A 386 26.63 6.37 -8.36
CA GLU A 386 26.09 6.44 -9.71
C GLU A 386 25.40 5.13 -10.11
N GLU A 387 24.25 5.25 -10.78
CA GLU A 387 23.46 4.13 -11.28
C GLU A 387 23.12 4.33 -12.76
N GLN A 388 22.97 3.23 -13.49
CA GLN A 388 22.80 3.25 -14.95
C GLN A 388 21.44 3.78 -15.39
N THR A 389 20.39 3.59 -14.59
CA THR A 389 19.01 3.99 -14.91
C THR A 389 18.32 4.58 -13.69
N LEU A 390 17.28 5.41 -13.92
CA LEU A 390 16.46 5.93 -12.83
C LEU A 390 15.82 4.80 -12.02
N LEU A 391 15.34 3.75 -12.69
CA LEU A 391 14.73 2.59 -12.03
C LEU A 391 15.72 1.92 -11.06
N LYS A 392 16.97 1.76 -11.50
CA LYS A 392 18.02 1.18 -10.66
C LYS A 392 18.39 2.11 -9.50
N ALA A 393 18.48 3.41 -9.74
CA ALA A 393 18.72 4.38 -8.68
C ALA A 393 17.61 4.36 -7.61
N VAL A 394 16.33 4.27 -8.02
CA VAL A 394 15.20 4.14 -7.09
C VAL A 394 15.27 2.80 -6.34
N ASP A 395 15.61 1.70 -7.00
CA ASP A 395 15.80 0.38 -6.38
C ASP A 395 16.87 0.41 -5.29
N VAL A 396 18.05 0.94 -5.61
CA VAL A 396 19.18 1.03 -4.65
C VAL A 396 18.87 2.02 -3.52
N CYS A 397 18.22 3.15 -3.82
CA CYS A 397 17.77 4.11 -2.81
C CYS A 397 16.75 3.48 -1.84
N PHE A 398 15.77 2.72 -2.35
CA PHE A 398 14.83 1.98 -1.50
C PHE A 398 15.57 1.00 -0.58
N LYS A 399 16.47 0.21 -1.12
CA LYS A 399 17.28 -0.77 -0.38
C LYS A 399 18.15 -0.14 0.69
N SER A 400 18.66 1.07 0.44
CA SER A 400 19.49 1.81 1.38
C SER A 400 18.77 2.15 2.68
N PHE A 401 17.45 2.43 2.66
CA PHE A 401 16.66 2.65 3.87
C PHE A 401 16.66 1.43 4.81
N PHE A 402 16.69 0.23 4.25
CA PHE A 402 16.75 -1.01 5.04
C PHE A 402 18.18 -1.32 5.48
N CYS A 403 19.16 -1.11 4.61
CA CYS A 403 20.56 -1.35 4.94
C CYS A 403 21.09 -0.41 6.04
N PHE A 404 20.63 0.85 6.05
CA PHE A 404 21.01 1.85 7.08
C PHE A 404 20.01 1.92 8.24
N ASP A 405 18.98 1.08 8.27
CA ASP A 405 17.88 1.09 9.27
C ASP A 405 17.29 2.49 9.49
N THR A 406 17.05 3.22 8.40
CA THR A 406 16.54 4.58 8.42
C THR A 406 15.10 4.66 7.96
N HIS A 407 14.36 5.64 8.48
CA HIS A 407 12.97 5.87 8.10
C HIS A 407 12.87 6.58 6.74
N PHE A 408 11.78 6.31 6.02
CA PHE A 408 11.45 7.10 4.82
C PHE A 408 11.24 8.57 5.18
N PRO A 409 11.72 9.51 4.35
CA PRO A 409 11.53 10.93 4.59
C PRO A 409 10.05 11.28 4.62
N LYS A 410 9.64 11.99 5.67
CA LYS A 410 8.23 12.29 5.96
C LYS A 410 7.52 13.01 4.82
N GLN A 411 8.27 13.76 4.01
CA GLN A 411 7.77 14.50 2.85
C GLN A 411 7.21 13.59 1.75
N CYS A 412 7.85 12.43 1.53
CA CYS A 412 7.48 11.47 0.47
C CYS A 412 7.28 10.03 1.00
N ALA A 413 7.10 9.86 2.31
CA ALA A 413 6.98 8.53 2.94
C ALA A 413 5.95 7.63 2.26
N LEU A 414 4.79 8.17 1.87
CA LEU A 414 3.75 7.38 1.22
C LEU A 414 4.15 6.84 -0.16
N ALA A 415 5.03 7.53 -0.90
CA ALA A 415 5.55 7.02 -2.16
C ALA A 415 6.46 5.81 -1.93
N TRP A 416 7.35 5.88 -0.93
CA TRP A 416 8.20 4.76 -0.53
C TRP A 416 7.41 3.60 0.08
N GLU A 417 6.41 3.89 0.92
CA GLU A 417 5.50 2.87 1.49
C GLU A 417 4.67 2.18 0.39
N PHE A 418 4.27 2.90 -0.66
CA PHE A 418 3.63 2.30 -1.83
C PHE A 418 4.57 1.31 -2.52
N LEU A 419 5.80 1.71 -2.80
CA LEU A 419 6.79 0.79 -3.36
C LEU A 419 6.98 -0.43 -2.46
N GLN A 420 7.18 -0.22 -1.15
CA GLN A 420 7.37 -1.30 -0.18
C GLN A 420 6.22 -2.31 -0.18
N GLN A 421 4.97 -1.84 -0.08
CA GLN A 421 3.82 -2.73 0.14
C GLN A 421 3.23 -3.30 -1.15
N VAL A 422 3.34 -2.56 -2.26
CA VAL A 422 2.67 -2.93 -3.52
C VAL A 422 3.64 -3.54 -4.51
N VAL A 423 4.85 -2.99 -4.64
CA VAL A 423 5.82 -3.46 -5.62
C VAL A 423 6.76 -4.51 -5.03
N TYR A 424 7.35 -4.22 -3.86
CA TYR A 424 8.23 -5.18 -3.18
C TYR A 424 7.45 -6.25 -2.39
N GLU A 425 6.13 -6.08 -2.20
CA GLU A 425 5.26 -6.99 -1.44
C GLU A 425 5.74 -7.21 0.01
N MET A 426 6.45 -6.22 0.55
CA MET A 426 6.97 -6.27 1.91
C MET A 426 5.94 -5.75 2.93
N PRO A 427 5.92 -6.30 4.15
CA PRO A 427 5.05 -5.81 5.21
C PRO A 427 5.22 -4.32 5.48
N GLY A 428 4.13 -3.62 5.76
CA GLY A 428 4.11 -2.20 6.07
C GLY A 428 2.88 -1.78 6.84
N SER A 429 2.81 -0.50 7.21
CA SER A 429 1.66 0.05 7.92
C SER A 429 0.40 0.05 7.05
N GLU A 430 -0.77 -0.26 7.63
CA GLU A 430 -2.05 -0.18 6.91
C GLU A 430 -2.43 1.26 6.58
N ASN A 431 -2.04 1.73 5.39
CA ASN A 431 -2.38 3.06 4.91
C ASN A 431 -3.53 3.00 3.89
N SER A 432 -4.64 3.64 4.23
CA SER A 432 -5.83 3.69 3.35
C SER A 432 -5.58 4.35 1.99
N THR A 433 -4.61 5.27 1.90
CA THR A 433 -4.24 5.94 0.64
C THR A 433 -3.52 4.97 -0.30
N ILE A 434 -2.58 4.19 0.24
CA ILE A 434 -1.84 3.18 -0.52
C ILE A 434 -2.78 2.08 -1.02
N ARG A 435 -3.68 1.58 -0.16
CA ARG A 435 -4.66 0.57 -0.56
C ARG A 435 -5.64 1.07 -1.61
N PHE A 436 -6.06 2.33 -1.49
CA PHE A 436 -6.89 2.96 -2.51
C PHE A 436 -6.16 3.03 -3.86
N LEU A 437 -4.91 3.49 -3.88
CA LEU A 437 -4.13 3.58 -5.11
C LEU A 437 -3.90 2.19 -5.71
N ARG A 438 -3.56 1.20 -4.89
CA ARG A 438 -3.40 -0.20 -5.33
C ARG A 438 -4.68 -0.71 -6.01
N ALA A 439 -5.83 -0.58 -5.33
CA ALA A 439 -7.11 -1.00 -5.90
C ALA A 439 -7.43 -0.26 -7.22
N SER A 440 -7.15 1.04 -7.29
CA SER A 440 -7.41 1.86 -8.48
C SER A 440 -6.50 1.53 -9.66
N ILE A 441 -5.26 1.10 -9.40
CA ILE A 441 -4.31 0.66 -10.42
C ILE A 441 -4.74 -0.69 -10.99
N TYR A 442 -5.19 -1.63 -10.15
CA TYR A 442 -5.65 -2.95 -10.60
C TYR A 442 -7.05 -2.94 -11.23
N ALA A 443 -7.95 -2.06 -10.78
CA ALA A 443 -9.27 -1.90 -11.42
C ALA A 443 -9.23 -1.23 -12.80
N ALA A 444 -8.06 -0.87 -13.30
CA ALA A 444 -7.89 -0.28 -14.63
C ALA A 444 -7.76 -1.33 -15.76
N GLU A 445 -7.85 -2.60 -15.42
CA GLU A 445 -7.75 -3.74 -16.37
C GLU A 445 -9.11 -4.15 -16.99
N ASP A 446 -10.22 -3.59 -16.49
CA ASP A 446 -11.59 -3.78 -17.01
C ASP A 446 -12.07 -2.50 -17.74
#